data_cbe76eaad23d5e02b5af16394a9845fc
#
_entry.id   cbe76eaad23d5e02b5af16394a9845fc
#
_cell.length_a   1.000
_cell.length_b   1.000
_cell.length_c   1.000
_cell.angle_alpha   90.00
_cell.angle_beta   90.00
_cell.angle_gamma   90.00
#
_symmetry.space_group_name_H-M   'P 1'
#
loop_
_entity.id
_entity.type
_entity.pdbx_description
1 polymer ?
#
loop_
_entity_poly.entity_id
_entity_poly.type
_entity_poly.pdbx_seq_one_letter_code
_entity_poly.pdbx_strand_id
1 'polypeptide(L)'
;MNVNTEIESSTRNLQHGQHKIKCPVCQSSRTKNKGDRPLSVNKDNNTVAYYCHHCGENGIVNNNVSTKLNIVKKQKKVDVPKLENEKAVQWLKDRKICPDVAKKSGCLATEKKYKPVIAFTYPAEDGVEAVKFRTANGDKLFWWDGNAQRLWGNFTYDKKLDNKELDLSDTIVVTEGEMDCLAIRTAFKDVANLEVYSVPNGSPNKISDNKVDPSEDGRFKYVWNEREKFENKKRIILATDSDLAGDILADELSRRLNKARCYRVNYKGYKDSNELLIS
;
A
#
# COMPACT_ATOMS: atom_id res chain seq x y z
N MET A 1 -11.98 -23.74 6.60
CA MET A 1 -11.30 -24.05 7.89
C MET A 1 -11.22 -22.76 8.69
N ASN A 2 -11.40 -22.80 10.00
CA ASN A 2 -11.36 -21.60 10.82
C ASN A 2 -9.88 -21.28 11.16
N VAL A 3 -9.39 -20.11 10.76
CA VAL A 3 -8.00 -19.66 10.97
C VAL A 3 -7.58 -19.77 12.46
N ASN A 4 -8.49 -19.44 13.37
CA ASN A 4 -8.20 -19.54 14.81
C ASN A 4 -7.90 -20.97 15.24
N THR A 5 -8.61 -21.97 14.71
CA THR A 5 -8.36 -23.39 15.02
C THR A 5 -6.97 -23.84 14.53
N GLU A 6 -6.54 -23.35 13.36
CA GLU A 6 -5.21 -23.65 12.83
C GLU A 6 -4.10 -22.99 13.65
N ILE A 7 -4.32 -21.76 14.10
CA ILE A 7 -3.39 -21.04 14.97
C ILE A 7 -3.30 -21.74 16.34
N GLU A 8 -4.44 -22.08 16.94
CA GLU A 8 -4.47 -22.85 18.22
C GLU A 8 -3.67 -24.14 18.11
N SER A 9 -3.91 -24.92 17.07
CA SER A 9 -3.19 -26.17 16.82
C SER A 9 -1.68 -25.94 16.69
N SER A 10 -1.29 -24.92 15.91
CA SER A 10 0.14 -24.62 15.65
C SER A 10 0.87 -24.05 16.85
N THR A 11 0.16 -23.49 17.82
CA THR A 11 0.73 -22.83 19.00
C THR A 11 0.56 -23.59 20.30
N ARG A 12 -0.20 -24.72 20.29
CA ARG A 12 -0.53 -25.51 21.47
C ARG A 12 0.71 -25.88 22.31
N ASN A 13 1.76 -26.33 21.65
CA ASN A 13 2.99 -26.84 22.32
C ASN A 13 4.06 -25.74 22.51
N LEU A 14 3.78 -24.47 22.19
CA LEU A 14 4.74 -23.39 22.45
C LEU A 14 4.72 -23.03 23.93
N GLN A 15 5.90 -22.71 24.48
CA GLN A 15 6.02 -22.11 25.80
C GLN A 15 5.49 -20.68 25.82
N HIS A 16 5.33 -20.09 27.00
CA HIS A 16 4.97 -18.66 27.11
C HIS A 16 6.08 -17.78 26.54
N GLY A 17 5.71 -16.68 25.92
CA GLY A 17 6.63 -15.73 25.32
C GLY A 17 6.47 -15.54 23.83
N GLN A 18 7.49 -14.95 23.21
CA GLN A 18 7.49 -14.60 21.78
C GLN A 18 8.11 -15.71 20.94
N HIS A 19 7.43 -16.08 19.86
CA HIS A 19 7.86 -17.10 18.91
C HIS A 19 7.71 -16.64 17.49
N LYS A 20 8.51 -17.22 16.59
CA LYS A 20 8.33 -17.13 15.14
C LYS A 20 8.12 -18.54 14.59
N ILE A 21 6.97 -18.75 13.95
CA ILE A 21 6.58 -20.04 13.38
C ILE A 21 6.14 -19.92 11.93
N LYS A 22 5.98 -21.03 11.24
CA LYS A 22 5.37 -21.07 9.92
C LYS A 22 3.92 -20.64 10.03
N CYS A 23 3.45 -19.82 9.08
CA CYS A 23 2.07 -19.38 9.09
C CYS A 23 1.17 -20.48 8.51
N PRO A 24 0.19 -21.01 9.24
CA PRO A 24 -0.68 -22.06 8.73
C PRO A 24 -1.54 -21.59 7.56
N VAL A 25 -1.90 -20.28 7.53
CA VAL A 25 -2.76 -19.71 6.51
C VAL A 25 -2.07 -19.60 5.15
N CYS A 26 -0.81 -19.12 5.10
CA CYS A 26 -0.13 -18.87 3.82
C CYS A 26 1.01 -19.85 3.52
N GLN A 27 1.31 -20.80 4.39
CA GLN A 27 2.43 -21.72 4.20
C GLN A 27 2.27 -22.62 2.98
N SER A 28 1.06 -23.11 2.73
CA SER A 28 0.76 -24.01 1.61
C SER A 28 0.84 -23.33 0.25
N SER A 29 0.54 -22.03 0.20
CA SER A 29 0.56 -21.22 -1.05
C SER A 29 1.94 -20.65 -1.39
N ARG A 30 2.95 -20.82 -0.52
CA ARG A 30 4.29 -20.25 -0.74
C ARG A 30 5.10 -21.09 -1.73
N THR A 31 5.59 -20.44 -2.78
CA THR A 31 6.48 -21.06 -3.78
C THR A 31 7.96 -20.84 -3.44
N LYS A 32 8.30 -19.70 -2.82
CA LYS A 32 9.66 -19.34 -2.40
C LYS A 32 9.75 -19.25 -0.87
N ASN A 33 10.95 -19.40 -0.32
CA ASN A 33 11.25 -19.24 1.11
C ASN A 33 10.35 -20.10 2.01
N LYS A 34 10.10 -21.35 1.63
CA LYS A 34 9.25 -22.30 2.37
C LYS A 34 9.76 -22.61 3.79
N GLY A 35 11.03 -22.29 4.07
CA GLY A 35 11.65 -22.42 5.38
C GLY A 35 11.36 -21.28 6.36
N ASP A 36 10.89 -20.14 5.86
CA ASP A 36 10.67 -18.95 6.68
C ASP A 36 9.56 -19.16 7.71
N ARG A 37 9.71 -18.42 8.81
CA ARG A 37 8.76 -18.39 9.92
C ARG A 37 8.14 -16.99 10.04
N PRO A 38 7.25 -16.59 9.12
CA PRO A 38 6.73 -15.23 9.06
C PRO A 38 5.68 -14.91 10.12
N LEU A 39 5.15 -15.90 10.82
CA LEU A 39 4.15 -15.72 11.86
C LEU A 39 4.84 -15.44 13.19
N SER A 40 4.75 -14.18 13.63
CA SER A 40 5.12 -13.79 15.00
C SER A 40 3.96 -14.12 15.93
N VAL A 41 4.25 -14.80 17.01
CA VAL A 41 3.30 -15.24 18.04
C VAL A 41 3.78 -14.76 19.39
N ASN A 42 2.88 -14.20 20.18
CA ASN A 42 3.10 -13.93 21.61
C ASN A 42 2.06 -14.71 22.41
N LYS A 43 2.53 -15.73 23.14
CA LYS A 43 1.68 -16.62 23.94
C LYS A 43 1.81 -16.29 25.41
N ASP A 44 0.70 -16.05 26.06
CA ASP A 44 0.59 -15.99 27.53
C ASP A 44 -0.32 -17.10 28.06
N ASN A 45 -0.67 -17.07 29.36
CA ASN A 45 -1.44 -18.13 30.03
C ASN A 45 -2.81 -18.38 29.39
N ASN A 46 -3.45 -17.35 28.84
CA ASN A 46 -4.84 -17.40 28.42
C ASN A 46 -5.03 -17.00 26.93
N THR A 47 -4.03 -16.36 26.33
CA THR A 47 -4.16 -15.78 24.98
C THR A 47 -2.96 -16.09 24.11
N VAL A 48 -3.23 -16.14 22.80
CA VAL A 48 -2.21 -16.20 21.77
C VAL A 48 -2.45 -15.06 20.79
N ALA A 49 -1.64 -14.01 20.90
CA ALA A 49 -1.64 -12.93 19.92
C ALA A 49 -0.70 -13.28 18.76
N TYR A 50 -1.13 -13.08 17.53
CA TYR A 50 -0.34 -13.43 16.35
C TYR A 50 -0.42 -12.39 15.24
N TYR A 51 0.65 -12.30 14.44
CA TYR A 51 0.74 -11.49 13.25
C TYR A 51 1.65 -12.15 12.20
N CYS A 52 1.16 -12.34 10.99
CA CYS A 52 1.95 -12.86 9.88
C CYS A 52 2.52 -11.71 9.02
N HIS A 53 3.84 -11.61 8.98
CA HIS A 53 4.53 -10.60 8.18
C HIS A 53 4.48 -10.85 6.67
N HIS A 54 3.96 -12.00 6.23
CA HIS A 54 3.83 -12.35 4.82
C HIS A 54 2.43 -12.11 4.26
N CYS A 55 1.39 -12.65 4.91
CA CYS A 55 0.00 -12.51 4.42
C CYS A 55 -0.82 -11.46 5.18
N GLY A 56 -0.27 -10.87 6.24
CA GLY A 56 -0.97 -9.86 7.05
C GLY A 56 -1.99 -10.44 8.03
N GLU A 57 -2.21 -11.77 8.04
CA GLU A 57 -3.15 -12.41 8.96
C GLU A 57 -2.75 -12.13 10.41
N ASN A 58 -3.71 -11.70 11.22
CA ASN A 58 -3.46 -11.34 12.62
C ASN A 58 -4.70 -11.53 13.49
N GLY A 59 -4.47 -11.71 14.78
CA GLY A 59 -5.56 -11.88 15.74
C GLY A 59 -5.09 -12.23 17.12
N ILE A 60 -6.09 -12.51 17.98
CA ILE A 60 -5.90 -13.06 19.32
C ILE A 60 -6.81 -14.26 19.46
N VAL A 61 -6.24 -15.39 19.89
CA VAL A 61 -6.96 -16.61 20.22
C VAL A 61 -6.96 -16.76 21.76
N ASN A 62 -8.15 -16.90 22.33
CA ASN A 62 -8.32 -17.17 23.75
C ASN A 62 -8.61 -18.67 23.97
N ASN A 63 -7.86 -19.32 24.84
CA ASN A 63 -8.03 -20.75 25.14
C ASN A 63 -9.41 -21.10 25.74
N ASN A 64 -10.23 -20.12 26.12
CA ASN A 64 -11.51 -20.37 26.80
C ASN A 64 -12.77 -19.87 26.09
N VAL A 65 -12.69 -19.04 25.06
CA VAL A 65 -13.89 -18.62 24.24
C VAL A 65 -13.40 -17.97 22.95
N SER A 66 -13.89 -18.44 21.78
CA SER A 66 -13.73 -17.76 20.52
C SER A 66 -14.66 -16.54 20.44
N THR A 67 -14.33 -15.48 21.13
CA THR A 67 -14.95 -14.19 20.91
C THR A 67 -14.07 -13.41 19.91
N LYS A 68 -14.62 -13.10 18.74
CA LYS A 68 -14.08 -12.04 17.88
C LYS A 68 -14.17 -10.75 18.68
N LEU A 69 -13.18 -10.49 19.53
CA LEU A 69 -12.99 -9.16 20.06
C LEU A 69 -12.55 -8.29 18.89
N ASN A 70 -13.43 -7.43 18.43
CA ASN A 70 -13.03 -6.23 17.72
C ASN A 70 -12.23 -5.38 18.71
N ILE A 71 -10.97 -5.73 18.90
CA ILE A 71 -10.05 -4.83 19.58
C ILE A 71 -9.87 -3.65 18.62
N VAL A 72 -10.61 -2.60 18.85
CA VAL A 72 -10.26 -1.26 18.35
C VAL A 72 -8.89 -0.97 18.97
N LYS A 73 -7.83 -1.40 18.27
CA LYS A 73 -6.47 -0.99 18.64
C LYS A 73 -6.51 0.53 18.61
N LYS A 74 -6.37 1.19 19.76
CA LYS A 74 -6.00 2.61 19.79
C LYS A 74 -4.83 2.73 18.81
N GLN A 75 -5.07 3.36 17.67
CA GLN A 75 -4.04 3.55 16.65
C GLN A 75 -2.90 4.28 17.36
N LYS A 76 -1.75 3.64 17.40
CA LYS A 76 -0.54 4.27 17.93
C LYS A 76 -0.31 5.48 17.03
N LYS A 77 -0.33 6.70 17.58
CA LYS A 77 -0.04 7.90 16.79
C LYS A 77 1.28 7.67 16.08
N VAL A 78 1.23 7.71 14.76
CA VAL A 78 2.42 7.58 13.92
C VAL A 78 3.12 8.92 13.92
N ASP A 79 4.41 8.93 14.26
CA ASP A 79 5.21 10.15 14.23
C ASP A 79 5.52 10.53 12.79
N VAL A 80 4.95 11.64 12.35
CA VAL A 80 5.24 12.23 11.04
C VAL A 80 6.53 13.05 11.16
N PRO A 81 7.55 12.79 10.32
CA PRO A 81 8.77 13.59 10.32
C PRO A 81 8.48 15.05 10.05
N LYS A 82 9.16 15.97 10.77
CA LYS A 82 8.95 17.42 10.65
C LYS A 82 10.14 18.15 10.00
N LEU A 83 11.30 17.54 10.02
CA LEU A 83 12.53 18.16 9.51
C LEU A 83 12.71 17.79 8.04
N GLU A 84 13.05 18.79 7.23
CA GLU A 84 13.43 18.62 5.83
C GLU A 84 14.90 18.24 5.73
N ASN A 85 15.24 17.35 4.80
CA ASN A 85 16.60 16.94 4.50
C ASN A 85 16.96 17.33 3.08
N GLU A 86 17.99 18.18 2.90
CA GLU A 86 18.38 18.74 1.60
C GLU A 86 18.73 17.66 0.56
N LYS A 87 19.39 16.57 0.96
CA LYS A 87 19.72 15.46 0.04
C LYS A 87 18.47 14.74 -0.44
N ALA A 88 17.47 14.59 0.42
CA ALA A 88 16.21 13.99 0.05
C ALA A 88 15.39 14.93 -0.88
N VAL A 89 15.45 16.24 -0.64
CA VAL A 89 14.87 17.26 -1.55
C VAL A 89 15.52 17.20 -2.91
N GLN A 90 16.87 17.18 -2.94
CA GLN A 90 17.61 17.09 -4.21
C GLN A 90 17.25 15.81 -4.97
N TRP A 91 17.12 14.68 -4.28
CA TRP A 91 16.72 13.41 -4.87
C TRP A 91 15.34 13.47 -5.54
N LEU A 92 14.36 14.19 -4.97
CA LEU A 92 13.05 14.43 -5.63
C LEU A 92 13.20 15.32 -6.86
N LYS A 93 14.02 16.37 -6.79
CA LYS A 93 14.29 17.26 -7.93
C LYS A 93 14.94 16.53 -9.10
N ASP A 94 15.92 15.66 -8.82
CA ASP A 94 16.59 14.84 -9.83
C ASP A 94 15.59 13.90 -10.56
N ARG A 95 14.48 13.57 -9.91
CA ARG A 95 13.36 12.81 -10.48
C ARG A 95 12.30 13.68 -11.14
N LYS A 96 12.59 14.96 -11.33
CA LYS A 96 11.69 15.97 -11.89
C LYS A 96 10.33 16.09 -11.17
N ILE A 97 10.25 15.67 -9.90
CA ILE A 97 9.01 15.80 -9.11
C ILE A 97 8.82 17.25 -8.66
N CYS A 98 7.64 17.80 -8.94
CA CYS A 98 7.28 19.14 -8.51
C CYS A 98 7.17 19.20 -6.97
N PRO A 99 7.90 20.11 -6.29
CA PRO A 99 7.89 20.22 -4.84
C PRO A 99 6.50 20.48 -4.24
N ASP A 100 5.70 21.33 -4.90
CA ASP A 100 4.33 21.62 -4.46
C ASP A 100 3.41 20.40 -4.57
N VAL A 101 3.56 19.62 -5.65
CA VAL A 101 2.83 18.35 -5.83
C VAL A 101 3.23 17.38 -4.72
N ALA A 102 4.52 17.21 -4.46
CA ALA A 102 5.00 16.33 -3.40
C ALA A 102 4.42 16.73 -2.03
N LYS A 103 4.54 18.00 -1.66
CA LYS A 103 4.04 18.52 -0.39
C LYS A 103 2.52 18.35 -0.24
N LYS A 104 1.75 18.73 -1.26
CA LYS A 104 0.27 18.59 -1.26
C LYS A 104 -0.16 17.12 -1.19
N SER A 105 0.66 16.20 -1.67
CA SER A 105 0.39 14.76 -1.64
C SER A 105 0.75 14.09 -0.32
N GLY A 106 1.31 14.82 0.65
CA GLY A 106 1.82 14.22 1.89
C GLY A 106 3.13 13.45 1.70
N CYS A 107 3.92 13.85 0.69
CA CYS A 107 5.27 13.35 0.48
C CYS A 107 6.27 14.31 1.14
N LEU A 108 7.12 13.80 2.02
CA LEU A 108 8.08 14.56 2.78
C LEU A 108 9.50 14.09 2.46
N ALA A 109 10.36 15.03 2.08
CA ALA A 109 11.81 14.81 1.94
C ALA A 109 12.47 15.05 3.30
N THR A 110 12.85 14.01 3.99
CA THR A 110 13.26 14.08 5.39
C THR A 110 14.43 13.15 5.70
N GLU A 111 14.76 13.00 6.97
CA GLU A 111 15.71 12.00 7.42
C GLU A 111 15.10 11.05 8.44
N LYS A 112 15.59 9.82 8.47
CA LYS A 112 15.31 8.85 9.53
C LYS A 112 16.58 8.08 9.86
N LYS A 113 16.95 8.06 11.15
CA LYS A 113 18.20 7.46 11.63
C LYS A 113 19.42 8.00 10.85
N TYR A 114 19.48 9.33 10.68
CA TYR A 114 20.56 10.05 9.97
C TYR A 114 20.71 9.72 8.48
N LYS A 115 19.72 9.07 7.88
CA LYS A 115 19.71 8.77 6.44
C LYS A 115 18.65 9.62 5.74
N PRO A 116 18.96 10.20 4.56
CA PRO A 116 17.96 10.90 3.75
C PRO A 116 16.92 9.90 3.24
N VAL A 117 15.65 10.23 3.45
CA VAL A 117 14.53 9.38 3.08
C VAL A 117 13.38 10.20 2.50
N ILE A 118 12.56 9.53 1.71
CA ILE A 118 11.24 10.03 1.31
C ILE A 118 10.21 9.34 2.18
N ALA A 119 9.36 10.12 2.83
CA ALA A 119 8.27 9.65 3.66
C ALA A 119 6.93 9.94 2.97
N PHE A 120 6.12 8.91 2.77
CA PHE A 120 4.77 8.99 2.22
C PHE A 120 3.78 8.82 3.36
N THR A 121 3.04 9.88 3.68
CA THR A 121 2.05 9.86 4.77
C THR A 121 0.72 9.33 4.26
N TYR A 122 0.16 8.35 4.94
CA TYR A 122 -1.16 7.80 4.67
C TYR A 122 -2.17 8.40 5.65
N PRO A 123 -3.12 9.20 5.17
CA PRO A 123 -4.05 9.90 6.03
C PRO A 123 -5.11 8.97 6.62
N ALA A 124 -5.59 9.33 7.81
CA ALA A 124 -6.78 8.79 8.46
C ALA A 124 -7.72 9.94 8.82
N GLU A 125 -8.91 9.64 9.33
CA GLU A 125 -9.87 10.68 9.78
C GLU A 125 -9.25 11.61 10.83
N ASP A 126 -8.50 11.05 11.78
CA ASP A 126 -7.89 11.77 12.90
C ASP A 126 -6.37 11.96 12.74
N GLY A 127 -5.86 12.12 11.52
CA GLY A 127 -4.43 12.38 11.28
C GLY A 127 -3.77 11.43 10.30
N VAL A 128 -2.69 10.74 10.71
CA VAL A 128 -1.92 9.82 9.86
C VAL A 128 -1.97 8.41 10.44
N GLU A 129 -2.44 7.43 9.65
CA GLU A 129 -2.49 6.02 10.06
C GLU A 129 -1.16 5.29 9.86
N ALA A 130 -0.40 5.70 8.86
CA ALA A 130 0.88 5.10 8.54
C ALA A 130 1.80 6.06 7.78
N VAL A 131 3.10 5.81 7.88
CA VAL A 131 4.11 6.43 7.04
C VAL A 131 4.96 5.34 6.39
N LYS A 132 5.02 5.36 5.07
CA LYS A 132 5.94 4.51 4.30
C LYS A 132 7.20 5.31 4.00
N PHE A 133 8.34 4.72 4.27
CA PHE A 133 9.63 5.34 4.01
C PHE A 133 10.33 4.64 2.86
N ARG A 134 11.06 5.43 2.09
CA ARG A 134 11.97 4.97 1.05
C ARG A 134 13.30 5.68 1.20
N THR A 135 14.41 4.96 1.05
CA THR A 135 15.74 5.60 0.99
C THR A 135 15.84 6.54 -0.22
N ALA A 136 16.42 7.73 0.00
CA ALA A 136 16.68 8.73 -1.05
C ALA A 136 18.09 8.62 -1.64
N ASN A 137 18.88 7.64 -1.21
CA ASN A 137 20.24 7.38 -1.70
C ASN A 137 20.57 5.89 -1.53
N GLY A 138 21.57 5.39 -2.27
CA GLY A 138 22.02 4.00 -2.19
C GLY A 138 20.93 2.99 -2.58
N ASP A 139 20.89 1.85 -1.87
CA ASP A 139 19.94 0.77 -2.13
C ASP A 139 18.50 1.21 -1.92
N LYS A 140 17.61 0.77 -2.80
CA LYS A 140 16.17 1.04 -2.72
C LYS A 140 15.54 0.20 -1.61
N LEU A 141 15.47 0.76 -0.41
CA LEU A 141 14.86 0.11 0.76
C LEU A 141 13.54 0.79 1.13
N PHE A 142 12.59 -0.02 1.60
CA PHE A 142 11.30 0.45 2.10
C PHE A 142 11.03 -0.10 3.49
N TRP A 143 10.37 0.69 4.32
CA TRP A 143 9.80 0.24 5.59
C TRP A 143 8.59 1.08 5.99
N TRP A 144 7.85 0.62 6.98
CA TRP A 144 6.63 1.22 7.45
C TRP A 144 6.69 1.57 8.93
N ASP A 145 6.10 2.71 9.28
CA ASP A 145 5.58 2.97 10.62
C ASP A 145 4.05 3.00 10.51
N GLY A 146 3.36 2.12 11.21
CA GLY A 146 1.93 1.88 11.04
C GLY A 146 1.62 0.84 9.95
N ASN A 147 0.35 0.78 9.56
CA ASN A 147 -0.14 -0.14 8.53
C ASN A 147 -1.24 0.54 7.73
N ALA A 148 -0.97 0.85 6.48
CA ALA A 148 -1.94 1.46 5.61
C ALA A 148 -2.78 0.40 4.88
N GLN A 149 -4.10 0.54 4.99
CA GLN A 149 -5.08 -0.22 4.20
C GLN A 149 -5.88 0.70 3.28
N ARG A 150 -5.20 1.70 2.73
CA ARG A 150 -5.73 2.75 1.86
C ARG A 150 -4.83 2.96 0.66
N LEU A 151 -5.37 3.56 -0.38
CA LEU A 151 -4.58 4.12 -1.47
C LEU A 151 -3.84 5.37 -0.99
N TRP A 152 -2.64 5.60 -1.52
CA TRP A 152 -1.91 6.83 -1.29
C TRP A 152 -2.18 7.85 -2.40
N GLY A 153 -2.21 9.13 -2.08
CA GLY A 153 -2.38 10.19 -3.07
C GLY A 153 -3.59 11.09 -2.81
N ASN A 154 -3.88 11.37 -1.55
CA ASN A 154 -4.97 12.28 -1.18
C ASN A 154 -4.59 13.73 -1.51
N PHE A 155 -4.98 14.17 -2.71
CA PHE A 155 -4.73 15.52 -3.18
C PHE A 155 -5.92 16.43 -2.84
N THR A 156 -5.66 17.51 -2.11
CA THR A 156 -6.58 18.63 -2.04
C THR A 156 -6.37 19.50 -3.28
N TYR A 157 -7.40 19.58 -4.10
CA TYR A 157 -7.41 20.41 -5.29
C TYR A 157 -7.52 21.89 -4.95
N ASP A 158 -6.69 22.71 -5.59
CA ASP A 158 -6.99 24.14 -5.73
C ASP A 158 -7.96 24.31 -6.90
N LYS A 159 -9.26 24.54 -6.60
CA LYS A 159 -10.34 24.71 -7.60
C LYS A 159 -10.11 25.87 -8.58
N LYS A 160 -9.07 26.68 -8.38
CA LYS A 160 -8.71 27.79 -9.26
C LYS A 160 -8.00 27.37 -10.55
N LEU A 161 -7.54 26.13 -10.65
CA LEU A 161 -6.91 25.57 -11.84
C LEU A 161 -7.96 24.85 -12.71
N ASP A 162 -9.02 25.55 -13.05
CA ASP A 162 -10.09 25.00 -13.89
C ASP A 162 -9.70 25.16 -15.37
N ASN A 163 -8.91 24.22 -15.86
CA ASN A 163 -8.69 24.09 -17.30
C ASN A 163 -9.93 23.40 -17.91
N LYS A 164 -10.87 24.20 -18.40
CA LYS A 164 -12.16 23.74 -18.94
C LYS A 164 -12.04 22.85 -20.19
N GLU A 165 -10.85 22.76 -20.78
CA GLU A 165 -10.64 21.97 -22.01
C GLU A 165 -10.53 20.46 -21.75
N LEU A 166 -10.14 20.04 -20.53
CA LEU A 166 -9.94 18.64 -20.21
C LEU A 166 -10.62 18.27 -18.89
N ASP A 167 -11.84 17.75 -18.98
CA ASP A 167 -12.54 17.19 -17.82
C ASP A 167 -12.20 15.71 -17.62
N LEU A 168 -11.46 15.39 -16.55
CA LEU A 168 -11.09 14.05 -16.14
C LEU A 168 -11.82 13.59 -14.87
N SER A 169 -12.91 14.24 -14.50
CA SER A 169 -13.68 13.92 -13.28
C SER A 169 -14.22 12.48 -13.24
N ASP A 170 -14.46 11.88 -14.40
CA ASP A 170 -14.92 10.50 -14.55
C ASP A 170 -13.75 9.48 -14.68
N THR A 171 -12.51 9.96 -14.51
CA THR A 171 -11.28 9.16 -14.66
C THR A 171 -10.52 9.10 -13.33
N ILE A 172 -10.03 7.93 -13.01
CA ILE A 172 -9.11 7.70 -11.89
C ILE A 172 -7.89 6.92 -12.39
N VAL A 173 -6.71 7.30 -11.92
CA VAL A 173 -5.45 6.62 -12.24
C VAL A 173 -4.93 5.89 -11.01
N VAL A 174 -4.52 4.63 -11.17
CA VAL A 174 -3.92 3.82 -10.11
C VAL A 174 -2.54 3.38 -10.52
N THR A 175 -1.53 3.74 -9.72
CA THR A 175 -0.12 3.41 -9.95
C THR A 175 0.34 2.30 -8.99
N GLU A 176 1.47 1.64 -9.33
CA GLU A 176 2.10 0.65 -8.46
C GLU A 176 2.88 1.28 -7.30
N GLY A 177 3.51 2.44 -7.52
CA GLY A 177 4.35 3.14 -6.56
C GLY A 177 3.95 4.58 -6.34
N GLU A 178 4.25 5.11 -5.14
CA GLU A 178 3.98 6.51 -4.78
C GLU A 178 4.78 7.49 -5.65
N MET A 179 5.97 7.09 -6.12
CA MET A 179 6.78 7.93 -7.01
C MET A 179 6.13 8.09 -8.38
N ASP A 180 5.49 7.04 -8.89
CA ASP A 180 4.74 7.09 -10.16
C ASP A 180 3.49 7.94 -10.05
N CYS A 181 2.81 7.86 -8.90
CA CYS A 181 1.71 8.75 -8.57
C CYS A 181 2.16 10.22 -8.60
N LEU A 182 3.29 10.55 -7.95
CA LEU A 182 3.86 11.90 -7.98
C LEU A 182 4.29 12.33 -9.39
N ALA A 183 4.84 11.40 -10.19
CA ALA A 183 5.25 11.69 -11.56
C ALA A 183 4.06 12.09 -12.44
N ILE A 184 2.99 11.31 -12.41
CA ILE A 184 1.74 11.64 -13.14
C ILE A 184 1.17 12.96 -12.65
N ARG A 185 1.09 13.16 -11.34
CA ARG A 185 0.58 14.41 -10.76
C ARG A 185 1.44 15.62 -11.13
N THR A 186 2.75 15.43 -11.25
CA THR A 186 3.67 16.50 -11.70
C THR A 186 3.45 16.83 -13.17
N ALA A 187 3.34 15.82 -14.04
CA ALA A 187 3.08 16.02 -15.47
C ALA A 187 1.73 16.71 -15.74
N PHE A 188 0.73 16.39 -14.93
CA PHE A 188 -0.64 16.92 -15.04
C PHE A 188 -1.00 17.89 -13.92
N LYS A 189 -0.02 18.63 -13.38
CA LYS A 189 -0.24 19.53 -12.22
C LYS A 189 -1.27 20.64 -12.46
N ASP A 190 -1.47 21.03 -13.71
CA ASP A 190 -2.38 22.08 -14.12
C ASP A 190 -3.75 21.52 -14.56
N VAL A 191 -3.96 20.21 -14.49
CA VAL A 191 -5.24 19.55 -14.81
C VAL A 191 -6.05 19.37 -13.53
N ALA A 192 -7.18 20.07 -13.49
CA ALA A 192 -8.16 19.89 -12.42
C ALA A 192 -8.85 18.52 -12.52
N ASN A 193 -9.40 18.06 -11.40
CA ASN A 193 -10.24 16.86 -11.30
C ASN A 193 -9.56 15.52 -11.69
N LEU A 194 -8.25 15.50 -11.95
CA LEU A 194 -7.53 14.26 -12.17
C LEU A 194 -7.19 13.59 -10.83
N GLU A 195 -7.80 12.45 -10.57
CA GLU A 195 -7.52 11.64 -9.40
C GLU A 195 -6.44 10.60 -9.70
N VAL A 196 -5.33 10.64 -8.96
CA VAL A 196 -4.21 9.71 -9.10
C VAL A 196 -3.86 9.13 -7.74
N TYR A 197 -3.84 7.81 -7.63
CA TYR A 197 -3.55 7.09 -6.40
C TYR A 197 -2.52 5.98 -6.64
N SER A 198 -1.75 5.68 -5.61
CA SER A 198 -0.83 4.53 -5.58
C SER A 198 -1.36 3.43 -4.67
N VAL A 199 -1.12 2.17 -5.04
CA VAL A 199 -1.34 1.06 -4.11
C VAL A 199 -0.28 1.05 -3.01
N PRO A 200 -0.63 0.63 -1.77
CA PRO A 200 0.31 0.67 -0.64
C PRO A 200 1.41 -0.39 -0.71
N ASN A 201 1.12 -1.57 -1.28
CA ASN A 201 1.94 -2.78 -1.10
C ASN A 201 2.57 -3.33 -2.38
N GLY A 202 2.52 -2.60 -3.50
CA GLY A 202 3.05 -3.06 -4.78
C GLY A 202 2.40 -4.36 -5.29
N SER A 203 3.06 -5.00 -6.25
CA SER A 203 2.52 -6.16 -6.97
C SER A 203 2.56 -7.47 -6.18
N PRO A 204 1.58 -8.37 -6.33
CA PRO A 204 1.68 -9.75 -5.87
C PRO A 204 2.63 -10.57 -6.77
N ASN A 205 3.08 -11.72 -6.26
CA ASN A 205 3.99 -12.58 -7.01
C ASN A 205 3.30 -13.37 -8.14
N LYS A 206 1.98 -13.54 -8.08
CA LYS A 206 1.16 -14.22 -9.07
C LYS A 206 -0.29 -13.74 -9.02
N ILE A 207 -1.02 -13.95 -10.10
CA ILE A 207 -2.47 -13.76 -10.14
C ILE A 207 -3.13 -14.82 -9.23
N SER A 208 -4.13 -14.40 -8.49
CA SER A 208 -4.89 -15.32 -7.64
C SER A 208 -5.81 -16.20 -8.47
N ASP A 209 -5.79 -17.51 -8.22
CA ASP A 209 -6.68 -18.47 -8.87
C ASP A 209 -8.09 -18.46 -8.24
N ASN A 210 -8.23 -17.87 -7.04
CA ASN A 210 -9.48 -17.86 -6.30
C ASN A 210 -10.46 -16.81 -6.83
N LYS A 211 -11.76 -17.07 -6.63
CA LYS A 211 -12.79 -16.05 -6.79
C LYS A 211 -12.52 -14.90 -5.82
N VAL A 212 -12.65 -13.67 -6.31
CA VAL A 212 -12.46 -12.48 -5.46
C VAL A 212 -13.61 -12.40 -4.44
N ASP A 213 -13.28 -12.48 -3.16
CA ASP A 213 -14.20 -12.27 -2.04
C ASP A 213 -13.70 -11.09 -1.19
N PRO A 214 -14.46 -9.98 -1.13
CA PRO A 214 -14.06 -8.80 -0.36
C PRO A 214 -13.77 -9.06 1.12
N SER A 215 -14.40 -10.07 1.72
CA SER A 215 -14.24 -10.42 3.14
C SER A 215 -12.92 -11.12 3.44
N GLU A 216 -12.35 -11.82 2.43
CA GLU A 216 -11.12 -12.61 2.54
C GLU A 216 -9.92 -11.97 1.82
N ASP A 217 -10.13 -10.85 1.12
CA ASP A 217 -9.16 -10.21 0.25
C ASP A 217 -8.23 -9.25 1.01
N GLY A 218 -7.51 -9.78 2.00
CA GLY A 218 -6.68 -8.98 2.91
C GLY A 218 -5.60 -8.16 2.21
N ARG A 219 -4.97 -8.69 1.13
CA ARG A 219 -3.93 -7.98 0.37
C ARG A 219 -4.45 -6.75 -0.36
N PHE A 220 -5.66 -6.82 -0.90
CA PHE A 220 -6.30 -5.74 -1.68
C PHE A 220 -7.37 -5.01 -0.86
N LYS A 221 -7.32 -5.10 0.47
CA LYS A 221 -8.30 -4.47 1.35
C LYS A 221 -8.44 -2.97 1.10
N TYR A 222 -7.39 -2.31 0.66
CA TYR A 222 -7.41 -0.91 0.27
C TYR A 222 -8.37 -0.60 -0.89
N VAL A 223 -8.63 -1.55 -1.79
CA VAL A 223 -9.63 -1.39 -2.87
C VAL A 223 -11.04 -1.36 -2.27
N TRP A 224 -11.31 -2.27 -1.34
CA TRP A 224 -12.63 -2.40 -0.70
C TRP A 224 -12.92 -1.28 0.29
N ASN A 225 -11.90 -0.84 1.03
CA ASN A 225 -12.03 0.28 1.97
C ASN A 225 -12.30 1.60 1.26
N GLU A 226 -11.87 1.76 0.02
CA GLU A 226 -12.01 2.99 -0.74
C GLU A 226 -12.77 2.80 -2.07
N ARG A 227 -13.65 1.78 -2.13
CA ARG A 227 -14.43 1.45 -3.32
C ARG A 227 -15.24 2.64 -3.87
N GLU A 228 -15.68 3.54 -3.00
CA GLU A 228 -16.45 4.73 -3.37
C GLU A 228 -15.69 5.64 -4.35
N LYS A 229 -14.35 5.67 -4.27
CA LYS A 229 -13.51 6.41 -5.24
C LYS A 229 -13.67 5.90 -6.67
N PHE A 230 -14.06 4.63 -6.85
CA PHE A 230 -14.17 3.97 -8.15
C PHE A 230 -15.61 3.87 -8.67
N GLU A 231 -16.62 4.00 -7.81
CA GLU A 231 -18.02 3.71 -8.15
C GLU A 231 -18.53 4.57 -9.30
N ASN A 232 -18.22 5.86 -9.28
CA ASN A 232 -18.70 6.84 -10.28
C ASN A 232 -17.71 7.09 -11.42
N LYS A 233 -16.62 6.31 -11.51
CA LYS A 233 -15.61 6.49 -12.55
C LYS A 233 -15.92 5.63 -13.77
N LYS A 234 -15.94 6.25 -14.95
CA LYS A 234 -16.10 5.54 -16.23
C LYS A 234 -14.79 4.91 -16.69
N ARG A 235 -13.66 5.53 -16.35
CA ARG A 235 -12.32 5.09 -16.76
C ARG A 235 -11.42 4.91 -15.55
N ILE A 236 -10.85 3.73 -15.43
CA ILE A 236 -9.87 3.37 -14.42
C ILE A 236 -8.56 3.06 -15.15
N ILE A 237 -7.61 3.98 -15.08
CA ILE A 237 -6.32 3.84 -15.76
C ILE A 237 -5.35 3.12 -14.82
N LEU A 238 -4.91 1.93 -15.21
CA LEU A 238 -3.94 1.14 -14.47
C LEU A 238 -2.53 1.48 -14.98
N ALA A 239 -1.86 2.39 -14.29
CA ALA A 239 -0.53 2.89 -14.59
C ALA A 239 0.52 2.16 -13.72
N THR A 240 0.50 0.81 -13.77
CA THR A 240 1.48 -0.06 -13.11
C THR A 240 2.73 -0.25 -14.00
N ASP A 241 3.85 -0.71 -13.43
CA ASP A 241 5.12 -0.88 -14.15
C ASP A 241 4.99 -1.74 -15.42
N SER A 242 5.83 -1.49 -16.44
CA SER A 242 5.85 -2.26 -17.70
C SER A 242 6.65 -3.57 -17.57
N ASP A 243 6.50 -4.25 -16.44
CA ASP A 243 7.12 -5.56 -16.21
C ASP A 243 6.07 -6.59 -15.80
N LEU A 244 6.47 -7.85 -15.66
CA LEU A 244 5.58 -8.95 -15.29
C LEU A 244 4.86 -8.68 -13.95
N ALA A 245 5.53 -8.02 -13.01
CA ALA A 245 4.93 -7.70 -11.71
C ALA A 245 3.81 -6.67 -11.88
N GLY A 246 4.04 -5.62 -12.68
CA GLY A 246 3.03 -4.62 -12.99
C GLY A 246 1.85 -5.19 -13.78
N ASP A 247 2.07 -6.15 -14.67
CA ASP A 247 0.99 -6.85 -15.40
C ASP A 247 0.12 -7.66 -14.43
N ILE A 248 0.73 -8.40 -13.51
CA ILE A 248 0.02 -9.16 -12.47
C ILE A 248 -0.83 -8.21 -11.60
N LEU A 249 -0.28 -7.07 -11.20
CA LEU A 249 -1.02 -6.09 -10.40
C LEU A 249 -2.21 -5.51 -11.19
N ALA A 250 -2.00 -5.18 -12.47
CA ALA A 250 -3.06 -4.66 -13.33
C ALA A 250 -4.21 -5.67 -13.49
N ASP A 251 -3.89 -6.94 -13.70
CA ASP A 251 -4.90 -8.01 -13.79
C ASP A 251 -5.66 -8.17 -12.47
N GLU A 252 -4.96 -8.21 -11.33
CA GLU A 252 -5.59 -8.33 -10.02
C GLU A 252 -6.49 -7.13 -9.67
N LEU A 253 -6.08 -5.90 -10.02
CA LEU A 253 -6.91 -4.71 -9.84
C LEU A 253 -8.13 -4.75 -10.76
N SER A 254 -7.96 -5.12 -12.04
CA SER A 254 -9.06 -5.17 -13.00
C SER A 254 -10.17 -6.15 -12.60
N ARG A 255 -9.82 -7.27 -11.97
CA ARG A 255 -10.77 -8.26 -11.43
C ARG A 255 -11.66 -7.69 -10.32
N ARG A 256 -11.15 -6.70 -9.55
CA ARG A 256 -11.84 -6.05 -8.41
C ARG A 256 -12.60 -4.79 -8.81
N LEU A 257 -12.12 -4.10 -9.85
CA LEU A 257 -12.58 -2.78 -10.25
C LEU A 257 -13.51 -2.75 -11.47
N ASN A 258 -13.96 -3.91 -11.94
CA ASN A 258 -14.70 -4.10 -13.19
C ASN A 258 -13.82 -3.91 -14.44
N LYS A 259 -13.38 -5.02 -15.02
CA LYS A 259 -12.46 -5.09 -16.18
C LYS A 259 -12.90 -4.21 -17.37
N ALA A 260 -14.20 -4.06 -17.59
CA ALA A 260 -14.73 -3.26 -18.71
C ALA A 260 -14.44 -1.75 -18.61
N ARG A 261 -14.06 -1.26 -17.42
CA ARG A 261 -13.68 0.14 -17.18
C ARG A 261 -12.18 0.35 -16.99
N CYS A 262 -11.40 -0.74 -17.01
CA CYS A 262 -9.97 -0.69 -16.75
C CYS A 262 -9.17 -0.62 -18.05
N TYR A 263 -8.20 0.29 -18.09
CA TYR A 263 -7.31 0.55 -19.22
C TYR A 263 -5.87 0.51 -18.72
N ARG A 264 -5.02 -0.24 -19.41
CA ARG A 264 -3.59 -0.35 -19.09
C ARG A 264 -2.80 0.74 -19.80
N VAL A 265 -1.89 1.42 -19.09
CA VAL A 265 -0.96 2.37 -19.72
C VAL A 265 0.09 1.62 -20.53
N ASN A 266 0.38 2.11 -21.75
CA ASN A 266 1.54 1.70 -22.53
C ASN A 266 2.58 2.81 -22.48
N TYR A 267 3.68 2.57 -21.80
CA TYR A 267 4.77 3.54 -21.62
C TYR A 267 5.75 3.63 -22.81
N LYS A 268 5.48 2.91 -23.91
CA LYS A 268 6.29 2.97 -25.16
C LYS A 268 7.79 2.73 -24.94
N GLY A 269 8.13 1.77 -24.10
CA GLY A 269 9.52 1.38 -23.83
C GLY A 269 10.09 1.89 -22.50
N TYR A 270 9.42 2.82 -21.83
CA TYR A 270 9.77 3.18 -20.45
C TYR A 270 9.19 2.17 -19.46
N LYS A 271 9.86 2.04 -18.33
CA LYS A 271 9.43 1.09 -17.30
C LYS A 271 8.18 1.56 -16.57
N ASP A 272 8.15 2.80 -16.16
CA ASP A 272 7.14 3.36 -15.28
C ASP A 272 6.90 4.86 -15.57
N SER A 273 5.97 5.47 -14.85
CA SER A 273 5.62 6.89 -15.01
C SER A 273 6.74 7.84 -14.62
N ASN A 274 7.57 7.47 -13.62
CA ASN A 274 8.67 8.33 -13.21
C ASN A 274 9.82 8.30 -14.21
N GLU A 275 10.14 7.14 -14.78
CA GLU A 275 11.14 7.05 -15.86
C GLU A 275 10.72 7.88 -17.08
N LEU A 276 9.45 7.78 -17.49
CA LEU A 276 8.91 8.60 -18.58
C LEU A 276 8.97 10.11 -18.27
N LEU A 277 8.72 10.52 -17.02
CA LEU A 277 8.82 11.95 -16.64
C LEU A 277 10.26 12.46 -16.70
N ILE A 278 11.26 11.62 -16.39
CA ILE A 278 12.66 11.99 -16.37
C ILE A 278 13.23 12.11 -17.78
N SER A 279 12.76 11.29 -18.74
CA SER A 279 13.19 11.35 -20.14
C SER A 279 12.84 12.71 -20.79
#